data_37566a895de3cd4df23d03940480a752
#
_entry.id   37566a895de3cd4df23d03940480a752
#
_cell.length_a   1.000
_cell.length_b   1.000
_cell.length_c   1.000
_cell.angle_alpha   90.00
_cell.angle_beta   90.00
_cell.angle_gamma   90.00
#
_symmetry.space_group_name_H-M   'P 1'
#
loop_
_entity.id
_entity.type
_entity.pdbx_description
1 polymer ?
#
loop_
_entity_poly.entity_id
_entity_poly.type
_entity_poly.pdbx_seq_one_letter_code
_entity_poly.pdbx_strand_id
1 'polypeptide(L)'
;ENFKDTAWFASATSGADGRAQVQFTLPDNITSWRVTTLAVGNILYGGSSKDHVVTTLPFFVKPVLSAKYIDGDEISMLLQGHGTDVDAGDQISYQVRLQGDGVDQTFEDTGEAYQSVQFSFGQLAEGEYTVTATGTLGDYRDTVQLPLSVVHNNLELMVSRPLDLSQPLDLEAMRYPVTITLY
;
A
#
# COMPACT_ATOMS: atom_id res chain seq x y z
N GLU A 1 -13.47 2.09 1.80
CA GLU A 1 -13.18 0.88 0.98
C GLU A 1 -13.26 -0.36 1.86
N ASN A 2 -13.87 -1.43 1.35
CA ASN A 2 -14.12 -2.67 2.09
C ASN A 2 -13.35 -3.83 1.44
N PHE A 3 -12.08 -3.96 1.74
CA PHE A 3 -11.23 -5.05 1.25
C PHE A 3 -11.40 -6.29 2.10
N LYS A 4 -11.57 -7.45 1.47
CA LYS A 4 -11.71 -8.76 2.13
C LYS A 4 -11.05 -9.86 1.32
N ASP A 5 -10.52 -10.86 2.01
CA ASP A 5 -9.94 -12.07 1.38
C ASP A 5 -11.03 -13.09 1.00
N THR A 6 -12.18 -13.04 1.65
CA THR A 6 -13.35 -13.89 1.39
C THR A 6 -14.60 -13.02 1.25
N ALA A 7 -15.19 -13.02 0.06
CA ALA A 7 -16.40 -12.25 -0.21
C ALA A 7 -17.64 -12.89 0.41
N TRP A 8 -17.73 -14.21 0.29
CA TRP A 8 -18.92 -14.97 0.70
C TRP A 8 -18.58 -16.45 0.95
N PHE A 9 -19.27 -17.04 1.92
CA PHE A 9 -19.22 -18.47 2.21
C PHE A 9 -20.57 -18.89 2.81
N ALA A 10 -21.27 -19.80 2.14
CA ALA A 10 -22.50 -20.39 2.64
C ALA A 10 -22.82 -21.70 1.90
N SER A 11 -23.87 -22.39 2.35
CA SER A 11 -24.44 -23.55 1.70
C SER A 11 -25.83 -23.24 1.14
N ALA A 12 -26.18 -23.88 0.03
CA ALA A 12 -27.47 -23.80 -0.59
C ALA A 12 -27.96 -25.21 -0.97
N THR A 13 -29.27 -25.44 -0.97
CA THR A 13 -29.87 -26.68 -1.45
C THR A 13 -30.44 -26.46 -2.83
N SER A 14 -30.17 -27.39 -3.75
CA SER A 14 -30.75 -27.35 -5.10
C SER A 14 -32.24 -27.63 -5.10
N GLY A 15 -32.96 -27.01 -6.03
CA GLY A 15 -34.36 -27.32 -6.31
C GLY A 15 -34.52 -28.69 -6.96
N ALA A 16 -35.77 -29.04 -7.29
CA ALA A 16 -36.10 -30.27 -7.99
C ALA A 16 -35.50 -30.39 -9.41
N ASP A 17 -35.13 -29.25 -10.00
CA ASP A 17 -34.43 -29.15 -11.28
C ASP A 17 -32.88 -29.31 -11.16
N GLY A 18 -32.38 -29.57 -9.96
CA GLY A 18 -30.95 -29.70 -9.67
C GLY A 18 -30.16 -28.38 -9.65
N ARG A 19 -30.85 -27.24 -9.70
CA ARG A 19 -30.21 -25.92 -9.70
C ARG A 19 -30.27 -25.24 -8.32
N ALA A 20 -29.23 -24.57 -7.95
CA ALA A 20 -29.17 -23.64 -6.82
C ALA A 20 -28.68 -22.28 -7.30
N GLN A 21 -29.26 -21.22 -6.75
CA GLN A 21 -28.84 -19.85 -7.04
C GLN A 21 -28.44 -19.17 -5.73
N VAL A 22 -27.33 -18.47 -5.78
CA VAL A 22 -26.85 -17.65 -4.68
C VAL A 22 -26.54 -16.26 -5.21
N GLN A 23 -26.73 -15.25 -4.35
CA GLN A 23 -26.42 -13.86 -4.66
C GLN A 23 -25.63 -13.26 -3.52
N PHE A 24 -24.58 -12.56 -3.83
CA PHE A 24 -23.74 -11.85 -2.85
C PHE A 24 -23.08 -10.63 -3.50
N THR A 25 -22.62 -9.70 -2.66
CA THR A 25 -21.89 -8.52 -3.11
C THR A 25 -20.40 -8.78 -2.95
N LEU A 26 -19.65 -8.55 -4.04
CA LEU A 26 -18.18 -8.59 -3.97
C LEU A 26 -17.67 -7.36 -3.21
N PRO A 27 -16.59 -7.50 -2.43
CA PRO A 27 -15.89 -6.37 -1.84
C PRO A 27 -15.19 -5.49 -2.89
N ASP A 28 -14.66 -4.33 -2.44
CA ASP A 28 -14.04 -3.32 -3.32
C ASP A 28 -12.67 -3.73 -3.89
N ASN A 29 -12.25 -4.96 -3.68
CA ASN A 29 -10.97 -5.46 -4.19
C ASN A 29 -10.96 -5.51 -5.73
N ILE A 30 -9.95 -4.89 -6.34
CA ILE A 30 -9.61 -5.08 -7.76
C ILE A 30 -8.76 -6.34 -7.86
N THR A 31 -9.37 -7.47 -8.17
CA THR A 31 -8.72 -8.79 -8.14
C THR A 31 -9.47 -9.84 -8.94
N SER A 32 -8.87 -11.01 -9.09
CA SER A 32 -9.52 -12.19 -9.62
C SER A 32 -10.04 -13.05 -8.46
N TRP A 33 -11.36 -13.07 -8.28
CA TRP A 33 -12.03 -13.90 -7.29
C TRP A 33 -12.12 -15.34 -7.76
N ARG A 34 -11.69 -16.27 -6.94
CA ARG A 34 -11.90 -17.70 -7.18
C ARG A 34 -13.22 -18.13 -6.57
N VAL A 35 -14.13 -18.62 -7.41
CA VAL A 35 -15.38 -19.24 -6.99
C VAL A 35 -15.16 -20.75 -6.93
N THR A 36 -15.24 -21.34 -5.75
CA THR A 36 -15.15 -22.79 -5.57
C THR A 36 -16.53 -23.31 -5.13
N THR A 37 -17.10 -24.21 -5.93
CA THR A 37 -18.38 -24.86 -5.65
C THR A 37 -18.12 -26.32 -5.33
N LEU A 38 -18.70 -26.80 -4.23
CA LEU A 38 -18.72 -28.20 -3.83
C LEU A 38 -20.19 -28.67 -3.78
N ALA A 39 -20.50 -29.75 -4.40
CA ALA A 39 -21.85 -30.33 -4.39
C ALA A 39 -21.78 -31.77 -3.88
N VAL A 40 -22.74 -32.15 -3.08
CA VAL A 40 -22.96 -33.52 -2.62
C VAL A 40 -24.42 -33.92 -2.81
N GLY A 41 -24.64 -35.10 -3.30
CA GLY A 41 -25.99 -35.66 -3.50
C GLY A 41 -26.33 -36.70 -2.45
N ASN A 42 -27.60 -37.10 -2.39
CA ASN A 42 -28.11 -38.07 -1.39
C ASN A 42 -27.53 -39.47 -1.54
N ILE A 43 -26.92 -39.81 -2.68
CA ILE A 43 -26.37 -41.15 -2.96
C ILE A 43 -24.90 -41.01 -3.36
N LEU A 44 -24.03 -40.66 -2.39
CA LEU A 44 -22.56 -40.65 -2.54
C LEU A 44 -21.99 -39.97 -3.82
N TYR A 45 -22.78 -39.15 -4.49
CA TYR A 45 -22.31 -38.34 -5.60
C TYR A 45 -21.76 -37.03 -5.07
N GLY A 46 -20.54 -36.71 -5.46
CA GLY A 46 -19.91 -35.43 -5.17
C GLY A 46 -19.31 -34.82 -6.41
N GLY A 47 -19.30 -33.52 -6.48
CA GLY A 47 -18.67 -32.77 -7.56
C GLY A 47 -18.08 -31.48 -7.06
N SER A 48 -17.10 -30.95 -7.78
CA SER A 48 -16.53 -29.63 -7.51
C SER A 48 -16.30 -28.87 -8.82
N SER A 49 -16.48 -27.55 -8.77
CA SER A 49 -16.10 -26.64 -9.84
C SER A 49 -15.27 -25.50 -9.26
N LYS A 50 -14.39 -24.96 -10.09
CA LYS A 50 -13.60 -23.76 -9.79
C LYS A 50 -13.69 -22.82 -10.98
N ASP A 51 -14.19 -21.63 -10.71
CA ASP A 51 -14.32 -20.55 -11.68
C ASP A 51 -13.63 -19.29 -11.17
N HIS A 52 -13.40 -18.32 -12.05
CA HIS A 52 -12.79 -17.06 -11.68
C HIS A 52 -13.65 -15.90 -12.20
N VAL A 53 -13.84 -14.90 -11.34
CA VAL A 53 -14.52 -13.65 -11.67
C VAL A 53 -13.54 -12.50 -11.44
N VAL A 54 -13.23 -11.75 -12.48
CA VAL A 54 -12.34 -10.59 -12.39
C VAL A 54 -13.18 -9.35 -12.08
N THR A 55 -12.78 -8.65 -11.01
CA THR A 55 -13.31 -7.32 -10.67
C THR A 55 -12.26 -6.29 -11.01
N THR A 56 -12.62 -5.29 -11.80
CA THR A 56 -11.73 -4.20 -12.20
C THR A 56 -12.54 -2.93 -12.44
N LEU A 57 -11.84 -1.81 -12.66
CA LEU A 57 -12.42 -0.51 -12.95
C LEU A 57 -12.09 -0.11 -14.39
N PRO A 58 -12.92 0.76 -15.02
CA PRO A 58 -12.60 1.36 -16.31
C PRO A 58 -11.25 2.08 -16.30
N PHE A 59 -10.97 2.82 -15.23
CA PHE A 59 -9.71 3.51 -14.95
C PHE A 59 -9.41 3.53 -13.46
N PHE A 60 -8.15 3.35 -13.07
CA PHE A 60 -7.66 3.53 -11.70
C PHE A 60 -6.17 3.82 -11.68
N VAL A 61 -5.71 4.45 -10.60
CA VAL A 61 -4.28 4.71 -10.36
C VAL A 61 -3.72 3.76 -9.32
N LYS A 62 -2.48 3.32 -9.55
CA LYS A 62 -1.74 2.43 -8.66
C LYS A 62 -0.48 3.13 -8.16
N PRO A 63 -0.50 3.70 -6.95
CA PRO A 63 0.68 4.26 -6.31
C PRO A 63 1.56 3.16 -5.70
N VAL A 64 2.88 3.39 -5.73
CA VAL A 64 3.88 2.61 -5.00
C VAL A 64 4.67 3.59 -4.14
N LEU A 65 4.39 3.57 -2.85
CA LEU A 65 4.99 4.40 -1.82
C LEU A 65 5.10 3.60 -0.53
N SER A 66 6.23 3.64 0.14
CA SER A 66 6.34 3.08 1.50
C SER A 66 5.59 3.96 2.49
N ALA A 67 4.93 3.35 3.47
CA ALA A 67 4.21 4.07 4.50
C ALA A 67 5.15 4.70 5.55
N LYS A 68 6.42 4.26 5.61
CA LYS A 68 7.38 4.72 6.62
C LYS A 68 8.78 4.90 6.02
N TYR A 69 9.42 6.00 6.37
CA TYR A 69 10.80 6.37 6.02
C TYR A 69 11.56 6.83 7.28
N ILE A 70 12.87 6.91 7.16
CA ILE A 70 13.76 7.43 8.20
C ILE A 70 14.15 8.86 7.82
N ASP A 71 14.30 9.72 8.81
CA ASP A 71 14.81 11.08 8.62
C ASP A 71 16.14 11.08 7.85
N GLY A 72 16.19 11.87 6.77
CA GLY A 72 17.31 11.92 5.83
C GLY A 72 17.17 11.02 4.59
N ASP A 73 16.16 10.15 4.51
CA ASP A 73 15.87 9.38 3.30
C ASP A 73 15.37 10.28 2.16
N GLU A 74 15.78 9.96 0.93
CA GLU A 74 15.19 10.53 -0.29
C GLU A 74 13.89 9.80 -0.61
N ILE A 75 12.78 10.50 -0.50
CA ILE A 75 11.44 9.94 -0.64
C ILE A 75 10.91 10.14 -2.05
N SER A 76 10.48 9.07 -2.67
CA SER A 76 9.83 9.13 -3.98
C SER A 76 8.66 8.16 -4.08
N MET A 77 7.71 8.48 -4.92
CA MET A 77 6.55 7.65 -5.26
C MET A 77 6.54 7.34 -6.74
N LEU A 78 6.19 6.10 -7.08
CA LEU A 78 5.84 5.74 -8.45
C LEU A 78 4.32 5.69 -8.58
N LEU A 79 3.80 6.18 -9.71
CA LEU A 79 2.38 6.20 -10.01
C LEU A 79 2.13 5.65 -11.41
N GLN A 80 1.17 4.76 -11.54
CA GLN A 80 0.76 4.15 -12.81
C GLN A 80 -0.75 4.24 -12.97
N GLY A 81 -1.23 4.44 -14.19
CA GLY A 81 -2.65 4.32 -14.52
C GLY A 81 -2.96 3.02 -15.25
N HIS A 82 -4.07 2.39 -14.88
CA HIS A 82 -4.55 1.11 -15.38
C HIS A 82 -6.07 1.16 -15.58
N GLY A 83 -6.60 0.18 -16.30
CA GLY A 83 -8.06 0.02 -16.43
C GLY A 83 -8.45 -0.86 -17.60
N THR A 84 -9.74 -1.17 -17.72
CA THR A 84 -10.28 -1.88 -18.89
C THR A 84 -10.49 -0.97 -20.08
N ASP A 85 -10.68 0.33 -19.85
CA ASP A 85 -10.91 1.36 -20.84
C ASP A 85 -9.66 2.25 -21.02
N VAL A 86 -8.48 1.64 -20.83
CA VAL A 86 -7.17 2.26 -20.94
C VAL A 86 -6.35 1.50 -21.97
N ASP A 87 -5.93 2.16 -23.02
CA ASP A 87 -5.09 1.60 -24.08
C ASP A 87 -3.60 1.94 -23.87
N ALA A 88 -2.73 1.05 -24.34
CA ALA A 88 -1.29 1.32 -24.30
C ALA A 88 -0.98 2.55 -25.18
N GLY A 89 -0.28 3.53 -24.60
CA GLY A 89 0.03 4.79 -25.25
C GLY A 89 -0.90 5.95 -24.90
N ASP A 90 -2.01 5.68 -24.19
CA ASP A 90 -2.86 6.74 -23.63
C ASP A 90 -2.05 7.64 -22.70
N GLN A 91 -2.24 8.95 -22.82
CA GLN A 91 -1.58 9.93 -21.98
C GLN A 91 -2.44 10.25 -20.75
N ILE A 92 -1.93 9.94 -19.59
CA ILE A 92 -2.59 10.16 -18.30
C ILE A 92 -1.95 11.37 -17.63
N SER A 93 -2.78 12.31 -17.19
CA SER A 93 -2.35 13.45 -16.38
C SER A 93 -2.40 13.07 -14.91
N TYR A 94 -1.29 13.25 -14.20
CA TYR A 94 -1.17 12.97 -12.79
C TYR A 94 -0.99 14.25 -11.99
N GLN A 95 -1.67 14.31 -10.83
CA GLN A 95 -1.48 15.34 -9.81
C GLN A 95 -1.25 14.65 -8.47
N VAL A 96 -0.14 14.98 -7.81
CA VAL A 96 0.22 14.45 -6.50
C VAL A 96 0.36 15.58 -5.51
N ARG A 97 -0.38 15.54 -4.41
CA ARG A 97 -0.30 16.52 -3.33
C ARG A 97 0.25 15.88 -2.07
N LEU A 98 1.30 16.46 -1.53
CA LEU A 98 1.92 16.10 -0.25
C LEU A 98 1.53 17.15 0.80
N GLN A 99 0.92 16.69 1.91
CA GLN A 99 0.49 17.56 3.01
C GLN A 99 0.91 16.99 4.37
N GLY A 100 1.33 17.83 5.29
CA GLY A 100 1.66 17.49 6.69
C GLY A 100 2.81 18.34 7.22
N ASP A 101 2.86 18.53 8.53
CA ASP A 101 3.92 19.24 9.26
C ASP A 101 4.42 20.56 8.60
N GLY A 102 3.46 21.39 8.18
CA GLY A 102 3.77 22.66 7.52
C GLY A 102 4.14 22.55 6.05
N VAL A 103 4.13 21.35 5.46
CA VAL A 103 4.33 21.09 4.03
C VAL A 103 2.96 21.01 3.33
N ASP A 104 2.83 21.73 2.23
CA ASP A 104 1.70 21.58 1.28
C ASP A 104 2.25 21.85 -0.12
N GLN A 105 2.58 20.77 -0.82
CA GLN A 105 3.20 20.81 -2.14
C GLN A 105 2.35 20.01 -3.13
N THR A 106 2.28 20.50 -4.35
CA THR A 106 1.60 19.82 -5.45
C THR A 106 2.59 19.62 -6.60
N PHE A 107 2.60 18.41 -7.11
CA PHE A 107 3.42 17.96 -8.24
C PHE A 107 2.48 17.54 -9.36
N GLU A 108 2.83 17.86 -10.60
CA GLU A 108 2.06 17.48 -11.79
C GLU A 108 3.01 16.90 -12.82
N ASP A 109 2.59 15.84 -13.47
CA ASP A 109 3.31 15.22 -14.58
C ASP A 109 2.33 14.44 -15.46
N THR A 110 2.80 14.01 -16.62
CA THR A 110 2.05 13.17 -17.55
C THR A 110 2.86 11.93 -17.90
N GLY A 111 2.19 10.83 -18.13
CA GLY A 111 2.84 9.59 -18.53
C GLY A 111 1.93 8.68 -19.32
N GLU A 112 2.55 7.76 -20.05
CA GLU A 112 1.80 6.76 -20.78
C GLU A 112 1.15 5.75 -19.83
N ALA A 113 -0.01 5.27 -20.22
CA ALA A 113 -0.69 4.19 -19.52
C ALA A 113 0.22 2.98 -19.35
N TYR A 114 0.10 2.31 -18.19
CA TYR A 114 0.92 1.17 -17.78
C TYR A 114 2.42 1.46 -17.57
N GLN A 115 2.87 2.70 -17.74
CA GLN A 115 4.21 3.14 -17.42
C GLN A 115 4.25 3.87 -16.07
N SER A 116 5.37 3.71 -15.35
CA SER A 116 5.56 4.40 -14.07
C SER A 116 6.03 5.82 -14.28
N VAL A 117 5.36 6.77 -13.64
CA VAL A 117 5.82 8.14 -13.45
C VAL A 117 6.34 8.30 -12.04
N GLN A 118 7.53 8.89 -11.87
CA GLN A 118 8.16 9.09 -10.58
C GLN A 118 7.96 10.51 -10.08
N PHE A 119 7.45 10.62 -8.85
CA PHE A 119 7.34 11.88 -8.11
C PHE A 119 8.36 11.87 -6.97
N SER A 120 9.26 12.85 -6.92
CA SER A 120 10.26 12.98 -5.86
C SER A 120 9.83 14.06 -4.87
N PHE A 121 9.77 13.69 -3.61
CA PHE A 121 9.45 14.60 -2.51
C PHE A 121 10.71 15.14 -1.82
N GLY A 122 11.90 14.59 -2.16
CA GLY A 122 13.14 14.92 -1.49
C GLY A 122 13.19 14.36 -0.06
N GLN A 123 13.94 15.05 0.79
CA GLN A 123 14.02 14.73 2.22
C GLN A 123 12.93 15.49 2.97
N LEU A 124 12.19 14.77 3.81
CA LEU A 124 11.18 15.35 4.68
C LEU A 124 11.65 15.26 6.14
N ALA A 125 11.24 16.22 6.94
CA ALA A 125 11.48 16.19 8.39
C ALA A 125 10.68 15.06 9.06
N GLU A 126 11.06 14.70 10.28
CA GLU A 126 10.26 13.80 11.12
C GLU A 126 8.84 14.32 11.27
N GLY A 127 7.83 13.46 10.98
CA GLY A 127 6.42 13.86 11.04
C GLY A 127 5.48 12.93 10.30
N GLU A 128 4.21 13.30 10.34
CA GLU A 128 3.13 12.58 9.67
C GLU A 128 2.64 13.37 8.46
N TYR A 129 2.59 12.70 7.32
CA TYR A 129 2.22 13.29 6.05
C TYR A 129 1.10 12.48 5.39
N THR A 130 0.42 13.13 4.48
CA THR A 130 -0.60 12.51 3.63
C THR A 130 -0.27 12.80 2.18
N VAL A 131 -0.20 11.76 1.36
CA VAL A 131 -0.01 11.86 -0.08
C VAL A 131 -1.33 11.56 -0.77
N THR A 132 -1.84 12.52 -1.54
CA THR A 132 -3.04 12.36 -2.36
C THR A 132 -2.61 12.32 -3.82
N ALA A 133 -2.79 11.16 -4.46
CA ALA A 133 -2.45 10.92 -5.86
C ALA A 133 -3.72 10.84 -6.70
N THR A 134 -3.80 11.65 -7.74
CA THR A 134 -4.92 11.70 -8.68
C THR A 134 -4.41 11.43 -10.09
N GLY A 135 -5.09 10.57 -10.83
CA GLY A 135 -4.90 10.40 -12.27
C GLY A 135 -6.17 10.77 -13.02
N THR A 136 -5.99 11.32 -14.23
CA THR A 136 -7.08 11.71 -15.13
C THR A 136 -6.78 11.25 -16.56
N LEU A 137 -7.75 10.54 -17.16
CA LEU A 137 -7.72 10.09 -18.55
C LEU A 137 -9.07 10.42 -19.20
N GLY A 138 -9.13 11.43 -20.05
CA GLY A 138 -10.40 11.91 -20.62
C GLY A 138 -11.40 12.28 -19.51
N ASP A 139 -12.55 11.61 -19.49
CA ASP A 139 -13.60 11.81 -18.48
C ASP A 139 -13.38 10.98 -17.20
N TYR A 140 -12.43 10.07 -17.24
CA TYR A 140 -12.11 9.22 -16.08
C TYR A 140 -11.18 9.93 -15.10
N ARG A 141 -11.48 9.78 -13.82
CA ARG A 141 -10.65 10.30 -12.73
C ARG A 141 -10.66 9.34 -11.56
N ASP A 142 -9.49 9.04 -11.04
CA ASP A 142 -9.33 8.26 -9.81
C ASP A 142 -8.37 8.95 -8.85
N THR A 143 -8.63 8.81 -7.56
CA THR A 143 -7.84 9.46 -6.50
C THR A 143 -7.61 8.50 -5.35
N VAL A 144 -6.36 8.35 -4.96
CA VAL A 144 -5.92 7.53 -3.83
C VAL A 144 -5.21 8.40 -2.81
N GLN A 145 -5.49 8.17 -1.53
CA GLN A 145 -4.84 8.85 -0.42
C GLN A 145 -4.03 7.83 0.40
N LEU A 146 -2.77 8.16 0.68
CA LEU A 146 -1.81 7.31 1.37
C LEU A 146 -1.22 8.05 2.58
N PRO A 147 -1.10 7.40 3.75
CA PRO A 147 -0.33 7.92 4.86
C PRO A 147 1.17 7.74 4.58
N LEU A 148 1.97 8.68 5.05
CA LEU A 148 3.42 8.67 4.99
C LEU A 148 3.96 9.17 6.33
N SER A 149 4.74 8.36 7.02
CA SER A 149 5.37 8.71 8.28
C SER A 149 6.90 8.77 8.11
N VAL A 150 7.52 9.84 8.56
CA VAL A 150 8.97 9.97 8.67
C VAL A 150 9.35 9.92 10.13
N VAL A 151 10.19 8.96 10.49
CA VAL A 151 10.60 8.72 11.88
C VAL A 151 12.09 8.94 12.07
N HIS A 152 12.47 9.33 13.27
CA HIS A 152 13.88 9.44 13.61
C HIS A 152 14.56 8.07 13.64
N ASN A 153 15.81 8.02 13.19
CA ASN A 153 16.62 6.80 13.26
C ASN A 153 17.14 6.62 14.70
N ASN A 154 16.48 5.81 15.48
CA ASN A 154 16.92 5.42 16.82
C ASN A 154 17.85 4.20 16.78
N LEU A 155 18.96 4.29 16.05
CA LEU A 155 19.99 3.26 16.11
C LEU A 155 20.77 3.38 17.44
N GLU A 156 20.46 2.55 18.41
CA GLU A 156 21.27 2.42 19.62
C GLU A 156 22.54 1.65 19.31
N LEU A 157 23.65 2.35 19.23
CA LEU A 157 24.98 1.74 19.11
C LEU A 157 25.60 1.60 20.51
N MET A 158 25.64 0.38 21.04
CA MET A 158 26.33 0.10 22.29
C MET A 158 27.84 -0.10 22.01
N VAL A 159 28.65 0.84 22.44
CA VAL A 159 30.12 0.76 22.34
C VAL A 159 30.70 0.57 23.73
N SER A 160 31.30 -0.59 24.00
CA SER A 160 32.04 -0.85 25.22
C SER A 160 33.53 -0.49 25.03
N ARG A 161 34.07 0.33 25.90
CA ARG A 161 35.50 0.65 25.95
C ARG A 161 36.02 0.44 27.38
N PRO A 162 37.16 -0.24 27.54
CA PRO A 162 37.85 -0.23 28.85
C PRO A 162 38.27 1.18 29.19
N LEU A 163 38.05 1.62 30.42
CA LEU A 163 38.42 2.91 30.93
C LEU A 163 39.53 2.74 31.94
N ASP A 164 40.57 3.58 31.85
CA ASP A 164 41.61 3.71 32.88
C ASP A 164 41.13 4.74 33.91
N LEU A 165 40.74 4.25 35.08
CA LEU A 165 40.27 5.10 36.19
C LEU A 165 41.38 5.90 36.88
N SER A 166 42.65 5.75 36.48
CA SER A 166 43.76 6.60 36.94
C SER A 166 43.73 7.99 36.34
N GLN A 167 42.91 8.21 35.29
CA GLN A 167 42.75 9.49 34.60
C GLN A 167 41.36 10.07 34.84
N PRO A 168 41.18 11.39 34.93
CA PRO A 168 39.87 12.00 35.01
C PRO A 168 39.02 11.66 33.77
N LEU A 169 37.77 11.23 33.99
CA LEU A 169 36.83 10.94 32.92
C LEU A 169 36.10 12.22 32.51
N ASP A 170 36.27 12.64 31.25
CA ASP A 170 35.55 13.77 30.70
C ASP A 170 34.16 13.32 30.22
N LEU A 171 33.14 13.50 31.07
CA LEU A 171 31.74 13.16 30.76
C LEU A 171 31.07 14.21 29.87
N GLU A 172 31.58 15.44 29.82
CA GLU A 172 30.99 16.50 28.98
C GLU A 172 31.30 16.31 27.50
N ALA A 173 32.38 15.61 27.17
CA ALA A 173 32.68 15.24 25.78
C ALA A 173 31.82 14.12 25.23
N MET A 174 31.02 13.45 26.06
CA MET A 174 30.16 12.33 25.66
C MET A 174 28.79 12.85 25.20
N ARG A 175 28.47 12.67 23.92
CA ARG A 175 27.22 13.16 23.29
C ARG A 175 26.02 12.26 23.52
N TYR A 176 26.19 11.09 24.18
CA TYR A 176 25.17 10.07 24.33
C TYR A 176 25.02 9.61 25.78
N PRO A 177 23.89 9.03 26.16
CA PRO A 177 23.78 8.40 27.47
C PRO A 177 24.88 7.37 27.68
N VAL A 178 25.58 7.45 28.80
CA VAL A 178 26.72 6.58 29.13
C VAL A 178 26.37 5.78 30.39
N THR A 179 26.54 4.46 30.32
CA THR A 179 26.45 3.56 31.48
C THR A 179 27.86 3.11 31.84
N ILE A 180 28.30 3.40 33.07
CA ILE A 180 29.59 2.94 33.58
C ILE A 180 29.34 1.76 34.49
N THR A 181 29.92 0.61 34.17
CA THR A 181 29.86 -0.58 35.00
C THR A 181 31.25 -0.83 35.60
N LEU A 182 31.32 -0.89 36.94
CA LEU A 182 32.54 -1.24 37.67
C LEU A 182 32.53 -2.72 38.00
N TYR A 183 33.61 -3.42 37.72
CA TYR A 183 33.82 -4.80 38.05
C TYR A 183 34.86 -4.95 39.16
#